data_b8037ecbfdb5c5f773094d652ff47dd5
#
_entry.id   b8037ecbfdb5c5f773094d652ff47dd5
#
_cell.length_a   1.000
_cell.length_b   1.000
_cell.length_c   1.000
_cell.angle_alpha   90.00
_cell.angle_beta   90.00
_cell.angle_gamma   90.00
#
_symmetry.space_group_name_H-M   'P 1'
#
loop_
_entity.id
_entity.type
_entity.pdbx_description
1 polymer ?
#
loop_
_entity_poly.entity_id
_entity_poly.type
_entity_poly.pdbx_seq_one_letter_code
_entity_poly.pdbx_strand_id
1 'polypeptide(L)'
;MLQILPQDKGDIMFYSKGTTPIVHEKPNRLIGAVFQDALGSLNPRMSIFDILMEPLDLTGGLDLDTKLNKLNKCIESVGLSTDLLKRYPHMLSGGQRQRVSIARALMTDPSLLILDEPTSALDVQSQKTVLKLLRSLNKDKRLTIVLISHDLRIVMETVDRLAVLYKGEIIESGNPNTIYNNPQRSYTKSLIRSEHDNEK
;
A
#
# COMPACT_ATOMS: atom_id res chain seq x y z
N MET A 1 -7.14 4.54 11.14
CA MET A 1 -6.54 3.32 10.65
C MET A 1 -5.17 3.07 11.25
N LEU A 2 -4.14 3.86 10.99
CA LEU A 2 -2.81 3.67 11.61
C LEU A 2 -2.76 4.08 13.09
N GLN A 3 -3.81 4.70 13.62
CA GLN A 3 -3.87 5.24 14.97
C GLN A 3 -2.66 6.11 15.36
N ILE A 4 -2.12 6.83 14.39
CA ILE A 4 -1.06 7.82 14.61
C ILE A 4 -1.59 8.99 15.43
N LEU A 5 -2.87 9.35 15.19
CA LEU A 5 -3.63 10.30 15.99
C LEU A 5 -4.83 9.59 16.60
N PRO A 6 -5.27 9.98 17.81
CA PRO A 6 -6.51 9.46 18.38
C PRO A 6 -7.69 9.87 17.49
N GLN A 7 -8.65 8.97 17.32
CA GLN A 7 -9.90 9.28 16.65
C GLN A 7 -10.79 10.17 17.53
N ASP A 8 -11.44 11.16 16.94
CA ASP A 8 -12.34 12.04 17.68
C ASP A 8 -13.66 11.35 18.02
N LYS A 9 -14.17 10.48 17.13
CA LYS A 9 -15.44 9.73 17.30
C LYS A 9 -15.42 8.42 16.51
N GLY A 10 -16.27 7.48 16.94
CA GLY A 10 -16.46 6.19 16.30
C GLY A 10 -15.43 5.12 16.68
N ASP A 11 -15.58 3.93 16.12
CA ASP A 11 -14.73 2.78 16.40
C ASP A 11 -14.11 2.22 15.13
N ILE A 12 -12.86 1.75 15.21
CA ILE A 12 -12.17 1.04 14.14
C ILE A 12 -12.11 -0.44 14.54
N MET A 13 -12.84 -1.28 13.81
CA MET A 13 -12.89 -2.72 14.07
C MET A 13 -12.27 -3.49 12.91
N PHE A 14 -11.45 -4.47 13.23
CA PHE A 14 -10.88 -5.41 12.26
C PHE A 14 -11.63 -6.75 12.38
N TYR A 15 -12.01 -7.32 11.23
CA TYR A 15 -12.69 -8.60 11.17
C TYR A 15 -11.81 -9.61 10.42
N SER A 16 -11.67 -10.82 10.96
CA SER A 16 -11.19 -11.97 10.21
C SER A 16 -12.35 -12.53 9.35
N LYS A 17 -12.06 -13.52 8.50
CA LYS A 17 -13.10 -14.25 7.77
C LYS A 17 -14.12 -14.85 8.76
N GLY A 18 -15.19 -14.10 9.03
CA GLY A 18 -16.21 -14.41 10.03
C GLY A 18 -16.72 -13.13 10.69
N THR A 19 -17.74 -13.25 11.50
CA THR A 19 -18.45 -12.12 12.13
C THR A 19 -17.81 -11.64 13.44
N THR A 20 -16.72 -12.27 13.88
CA THR A 20 -16.09 -11.92 15.17
C THR A 20 -15.01 -10.87 14.97
N PRO A 21 -15.08 -9.71 15.66
CA PRO A 21 -14.01 -8.72 15.64
C PRO A 21 -12.69 -9.31 16.13
N ILE A 22 -11.60 -9.03 15.42
CA ILE A 22 -10.28 -9.34 15.94
C ILE A 22 -9.95 -8.28 16.99
N VAL A 23 -10.07 -8.64 18.26
CA VAL A 23 -9.60 -7.81 19.38
C VAL A 23 -8.09 -8.03 19.49
N HIS A 24 -7.30 -7.17 18.85
CA HIS A 24 -5.84 -7.20 19.01
C HIS A 24 -5.40 -6.12 19.97
N GLU A 25 -4.63 -6.50 21.00
CA GLU A 25 -3.97 -5.56 21.91
C GLU A 25 -3.02 -4.58 21.20
N LYS A 26 -2.56 -4.93 19.98
CA LYS A 26 -1.68 -4.10 19.14
C LYS A 26 -2.10 -4.19 17.66
N PRO A 27 -3.16 -3.49 17.25
CA PRO A 27 -3.65 -3.52 15.86
C PRO A 27 -2.59 -3.07 14.84
N ASN A 28 -1.59 -2.27 15.27
CA ASN A 28 -0.50 -1.79 14.41
C ASN A 28 0.36 -2.91 13.82
N ARG A 29 0.40 -4.11 14.41
CA ARG A 29 1.10 -5.28 13.85
C ARG A 29 0.38 -5.90 12.66
N LEU A 30 -0.93 -5.62 12.51
CA LEU A 30 -1.74 -6.12 11.40
C LEU A 30 -1.72 -5.21 10.18
N ILE A 31 -1.17 -4.01 10.31
CA ILE A 31 -1.27 -2.96 9.28
C ILE A 31 0.13 -2.61 8.79
N GLY A 32 0.36 -2.80 7.49
CA GLY A 32 1.47 -2.19 6.78
C GLY A 32 1.04 -0.86 6.16
N ALA A 33 1.93 0.13 6.13
CA ALA A 33 1.67 1.41 5.49
C ALA A 33 2.81 1.82 4.56
N VAL A 34 2.44 2.38 3.41
CA VAL A 34 3.35 2.99 2.45
C VAL A 34 2.84 4.40 2.17
N PHE A 35 3.67 5.39 2.46
CA PHE A 35 3.34 6.80 2.29
C PHE A 35 3.75 7.31 0.91
N GLN A 36 3.20 8.44 0.51
CA GLN A 36 3.37 9.07 -0.81
C GLN A 36 4.84 9.29 -1.19
N ASP A 37 5.67 9.72 -0.26
CA ASP A 37 7.11 9.93 -0.51
C ASP A 37 7.93 8.68 -0.15
N ALA A 38 8.14 7.81 -1.16
CA ALA A 38 8.98 6.63 -1.01
C ALA A 38 10.45 6.97 -0.72
N LEU A 39 10.96 8.12 -1.18
CA LEU A 39 12.34 8.53 -0.92
C LEU A 39 12.50 9.04 0.51
N GLY A 40 11.61 9.93 0.95
CA GLY A 40 11.63 10.47 2.31
C GLY A 40 11.29 9.45 3.39
N SER A 41 10.59 8.36 3.01
CA SER A 41 10.25 7.29 3.95
C SER A 41 11.39 6.28 4.21
N LEU A 42 12.42 6.23 3.37
CA LEU A 42 13.58 5.36 3.49
C LEU A 42 14.77 6.14 4.04
N ASN A 43 15.38 5.66 5.14
CA ASN A 43 16.56 6.31 5.69
C ASN A 43 17.74 6.25 4.68
N PRO A 44 18.23 7.40 4.16
CA PRO A 44 19.24 7.42 3.11
C PRO A 44 20.63 6.92 3.55
N ARG A 45 20.84 6.78 4.87
CA ARG A 45 22.10 6.30 5.48
C ARG A 45 22.11 4.81 5.76
N MET A 46 20.98 4.14 5.58
CA MET A 46 20.85 2.69 5.78
C MET A 46 20.92 1.96 4.44
N SER A 47 21.53 0.78 4.43
CA SER A 47 21.44 -0.12 3.29
C SER A 47 20.00 -0.65 3.13
N ILE A 48 19.66 -1.15 1.94
CA ILE A 48 18.33 -1.77 1.72
C ILE A 48 18.15 -2.99 2.64
N PHE A 49 19.23 -3.72 2.91
CA PHE A 49 19.21 -4.81 3.90
C PHE A 49 18.77 -4.31 5.27
N ASP A 50 19.41 -3.27 5.80
CA ASP A 50 19.10 -2.72 7.13
C ASP A 50 17.67 -2.17 7.18
N ILE A 51 17.22 -1.47 6.14
CA ILE A 51 15.86 -0.93 6.03
C ILE A 51 14.81 -2.05 6.09
N LEU A 52 15.06 -3.19 5.45
CA LEU A 52 14.13 -4.32 5.45
C LEU A 52 14.21 -5.15 6.73
N MET A 53 15.36 -5.19 7.39
CA MET A 53 15.52 -5.90 8.67
C MET A 53 14.94 -5.14 9.85
N GLU A 54 14.96 -3.80 9.82
CA GLU A 54 14.47 -2.92 10.91
C GLU A 54 13.08 -3.33 11.46
N PRO A 55 12.02 -3.57 10.64
CA PRO A 55 10.73 -3.98 11.16
C PRO A 55 10.77 -5.30 11.95
N LEU A 56 11.61 -6.25 11.55
CA LEU A 56 11.77 -7.54 12.23
C LEU A 56 12.53 -7.41 13.54
N ASP A 57 13.50 -6.49 13.60
CA ASP A 57 14.26 -6.21 14.82
C ASP A 57 13.37 -5.55 15.88
N LEU A 58 12.52 -4.62 15.45
CA LEU A 58 11.56 -3.94 16.32
C LEU A 58 10.45 -4.87 16.84
N THR A 59 10.04 -5.87 16.07
CA THR A 59 9.03 -6.84 16.53
C THR A 59 9.58 -7.84 17.52
N GLY A 60 10.89 -8.17 17.44
CA GLY A 60 11.57 -9.14 18.29
C GLY A 60 11.13 -10.60 18.08
N GLY A 61 11.76 -11.51 18.81
CA GLY A 61 11.30 -12.91 18.91
C GLY A 61 11.67 -13.85 17.74
N LEU A 62 12.33 -13.34 16.69
CA LEU A 62 12.82 -14.18 15.58
C LEU A 62 14.33 -14.31 15.62
N ASP A 63 14.82 -15.54 15.38
CA ASP A 63 16.26 -15.78 15.16
C ASP A 63 16.72 -15.23 13.80
N LEU A 64 18.03 -15.13 13.62
CA LEU A 64 18.63 -14.53 12.43
C LEU A 64 18.27 -15.30 11.15
N ASP A 65 18.29 -16.62 11.19
CA ASP A 65 18.03 -17.45 10.00
C ASP A 65 16.58 -17.29 9.54
N THR A 66 15.64 -17.24 10.47
CA THR A 66 14.22 -16.95 10.17
C THR A 66 14.06 -15.56 9.56
N LYS A 67 14.73 -14.52 10.08
CA LYS A 67 14.71 -13.16 9.53
C LYS A 67 15.26 -13.13 8.11
N LEU A 68 16.40 -13.77 7.86
CA LEU A 68 17.02 -13.83 6.53
C LEU A 68 16.13 -14.57 5.52
N ASN A 69 15.49 -15.66 5.92
CA ASN A 69 14.55 -16.38 5.08
C ASN A 69 13.33 -15.50 4.72
N LYS A 70 12.78 -14.74 5.69
CA LYS A 70 11.70 -13.78 5.43
C LYS A 70 12.15 -12.68 4.48
N LEU A 71 13.34 -12.13 4.68
CA LEU A 71 13.91 -11.10 3.82
C LEU A 71 14.01 -11.57 2.37
N ASN A 72 14.57 -12.75 2.13
CA ASN A 72 14.72 -13.31 0.79
C ASN A 72 13.36 -13.53 0.11
N LYS A 73 12.42 -14.15 0.80
CA LYS A 73 11.05 -14.32 0.28
C LYS A 73 10.34 -13.00 0.00
N CYS A 74 10.58 -11.99 0.84
CA CYS A 74 9.97 -10.68 0.67
C CYS A 74 10.53 -9.95 -0.55
N ILE A 75 11.86 -9.91 -0.72
CA ILE A 75 12.53 -9.26 -1.84
C ILE A 75 12.10 -9.89 -3.18
N GLU A 76 12.03 -11.22 -3.24
CA GLU A 76 11.52 -11.95 -4.40
C GLU A 76 10.06 -11.62 -4.69
N SER A 77 9.22 -11.57 -3.65
CA SER A 77 7.78 -11.30 -3.79
C SER A 77 7.47 -9.92 -4.36
N VAL A 78 8.39 -8.94 -4.21
CA VAL A 78 8.27 -7.61 -4.81
C VAL A 78 9.05 -7.48 -6.13
N GLY A 79 9.57 -8.59 -6.67
CA GLY A 79 10.27 -8.65 -7.94
C GLY A 79 11.58 -7.85 -7.96
N LEU A 80 12.33 -7.87 -6.85
CA LEU A 80 13.64 -7.24 -6.74
C LEU A 80 14.73 -8.32 -6.60
N SER A 81 15.93 -8.02 -7.16
CA SER A 81 17.10 -8.87 -6.97
C SER A 81 17.73 -8.66 -5.60
N THR A 82 18.23 -9.74 -4.99
CA THR A 82 18.98 -9.72 -3.73
C THR A 82 20.25 -8.87 -3.80
N ASP A 83 20.81 -8.63 -4.99
CA ASP A 83 21.96 -7.75 -5.19
C ASP A 83 21.69 -6.30 -4.75
N LEU A 84 20.40 -5.90 -4.73
CA LEU A 84 20.01 -4.58 -4.27
C LEU A 84 20.14 -4.39 -2.76
N LEU A 85 20.20 -5.47 -1.98
CA LEU A 85 20.29 -5.41 -0.53
C LEU A 85 21.52 -4.63 -0.01
N LYS A 86 22.61 -4.65 -0.77
CA LYS A 86 23.86 -3.91 -0.44
C LYS A 86 23.84 -2.45 -0.87
N ARG A 87 22.81 -2.01 -1.62
CA ARG A 87 22.68 -0.65 -2.11
C ARG A 87 22.00 0.25 -1.08
N TYR A 88 22.09 1.55 -1.33
CA TYR A 88 21.42 2.61 -0.56
C TYR A 88 20.23 3.17 -1.36
N PRO A 89 19.22 3.81 -0.73
CA PRO A 89 18.05 4.33 -1.42
C PRO A 89 18.35 5.23 -2.62
N HIS A 90 19.36 6.08 -2.53
CA HIS A 90 19.76 6.99 -3.61
C HIS A 90 20.34 6.27 -4.86
N MET A 91 20.74 5.00 -4.72
CA MET A 91 21.26 4.17 -5.83
C MET A 91 20.14 3.43 -6.60
N LEU A 92 18.88 3.59 -6.20
CA LEU A 92 17.74 2.90 -6.78
C LEU A 92 16.92 3.81 -7.71
N SER A 93 16.26 3.23 -8.73
CA SER A 93 15.25 3.93 -9.50
C SER A 93 14.00 4.23 -8.63
N GLY A 94 13.12 5.14 -9.06
CA GLY A 94 11.86 5.45 -8.38
C GLY A 94 11.01 4.21 -8.13
N GLY A 95 10.80 3.40 -9.16
CA GLY A 95 10.05 2.16 -9.05
C GLY A 95 10.71 1.09 -8.18
N GLN A 96 12.04 1.05 -8.11
CA GLN A 96 12.76 0.18 -7.18
C GLN A 96 12.57 0.65 -5.74
N ARG A 97 12.71 1.96 -5.46
CA ARG A 97 12.45 2.53 -4.12
C ARG A 97 11.03 2.25 -3.65
N GLN A 98 10.04 2.44 -4.54
CA GLN A 98 8.64 2.14 -4.21
C GLN A 98 8.44 0.68 -3.83
N ARG A 99 9.04 -0.26 -4.58
CA ARG A 99 8.96 -1.68 -4.26
C ARG A 99 9.70 -2.04 -2.96
N VAL A 100 10.80 -1.37 -2.63
CA VAL A 100 11.45 -1.50 -1.32
C VAL A 100 10.56 -1.00 -0.19
N SER A 101 9.86 0.13 -0.36
CA SER A 101 8.91 0.65 0.64
C SER A 101 7.74 -0.33 0.86
N ILE A 102 7.23 -0.94 -0.21
CA ILE A 102 6.22 -2.00 -0.12
C ILE A 102 6.80 -3.23 0.60
N ALA A 103 8.01 -3.68 0.23
CA ALA A 103 8.67 -4.80 0.89
C ALA A 103 8.84 -4.54 2.39
N ARG A 104 9.33 -3.36 2.80
CA ARG A 104 9.45 -2.98 4.20
C ARG A 104 8.13 -3.11 4.97
N ALA A 105 7.03 -2.65 4.38
CA ALA A 105 5.70 -2.77 4.97
C ALA A 105 5.22 -4.23 5.08
N LEU A 106 5.68 -5.11 4.19
CA LEU A 106 5.33 -6.53 4.18
C LEU A 106 6.17 -7.39 5.15
N MET A 107 7.31 -6.87 5.66
CA MET A 107 8.20 -7.66 6.53
C MET A 107 7.52 -8.17 7.80
N THR A 108 6.51 -7.48 8.29
CA THR A 108 5.75 -7.86 9.50
C THR A 108 4.57 -8.79 9.22
N ASP A 109 4.39 -9.29 7.97
CA ASP A 109 3.25 -10.09 7.50
C ASP A 109 1.89 -9.44 7.84
N PRO A 110 1.64 -8.20 7.40
CA PRO A 110 0.40 -7.52 7.70
C PRO A 110 -0.81 -8.18 7.02
N SER A 111 -1.98 -8.08 7.64
CA SER A 111 -3.26 -8.50 7.03
C SER A 111 -3.89 -7.40 6.19
N LEU A 112 -3.49 -6.13 6.43
CA LEU A 112 -3.94 -4.94 5.72
C LEU A 112 -2.73 -4.11 5.29
N LEU A 113 -2.68 -3.74 4.02
CA LEU A 113 -1.69 -2.80 3.48
C LEU A 113 -2.39 -1.53 3.01
N ILE A 114 -1.99 -0.40 3.58
CA ILE A 114 -2.48 0.92 3.19
C ILE A 114 -1.40 1.59 2.34
N LEU A 115 -1.78 2.03 1.13
CA LEU A 115 -0.87 2.73 0.23
C LEU A 115 -1.46 4.10 -0.09
N ASP A 116 -0.70 5.14 0.22
CA ASP A 116 -1.07 6.51 -0.08
C ASP A 116 -0.27 7.00 -1.28
N GLU A 117 -0.97 7.22 -2.41
CA GLU A 117 -0.41 7.70 -3.68
C GLU A 117 0.84 6.90 -4.14
N PRO A 118 0.82 5.55 -4.14
CA PRO A 118 2.04 4.75 -4.33
C PRO A 118 2.65 4.83 -5.72
N THR A 119 2.01 5.50 -6.66
CA THR A 119 2.44 5.57 -8.06
C THR A 119 2.57 7.00 -8.60
N SER A 120 2.21 8.02 -7.82
CA SER A 120 2.13 9.42 -8.28
C SER A 120 3.46 10.01 -8.80
N ALA A 121 4.60 9.54 -8.26
CA ALA A 121 5.94 10.02 -8.64
C ALA A 121 6.69 9.05 -9.58
N LEU A 122 5.98 8.09 -10.20
CA LEU A 122 6.59 7.05 -11.04
C LEU A 122 6.29 7.28 -12.53
N ASP A 123 7.23 6.87 -13.37
CA ASP A 123 6.98 6.72 -14.81
C ASP A 123 5.94 5.63 -15.10
N VAL A 124 5.32 5.68 -16.28
CA VAL A 124 4.21 4.78 -16.68
C VAL A 124 4.58 3.29 -16.57
N GLN A 125 5.83 2.92 -16.92
CA GLN A 125 6.26 1.53 -16.86
C GLN A 125 6.42 1.05 -15.41
N SER A 126 7.00 1.89 -14.56
CA SER A 126 7.14 1.63 -13.12
C SER A 126 5.78 1.56 -12.42
N GLN A 127 4.82 2.45 -12.78
CA GLN A 127 3.43 2.38 -12.30
C GLN A 127 2.80 1.02 -12.61
N LYS A 128 2.83 0.59 -13.88
CA LYS A 128 2.27 -0.71 -14.28
C LYS A 128 2.89 -1.88 -13.51
N THR A 129 4.20 -1.81 -13.27
CA THR A 129 4.92 -2.84 -12.51
C THR A 129 4.44 -2.90 -11.05
N VAL A 130 4.31 -1.74 -10.38
CA VAL A 130 3.80 -1.67 -8.99
C VAL A 130 2.36 -2.14 -8.90
N LEU A 131 1.48 -1.73 -9.84
CA LEU A 131 0.07 -2.16 -9.82
C LEU A 131 -0.08 -3.68 -10.03
N LYS A 132 0.71 -4.27 -10.94
CA LYS A 132 0.74 -5.73 -11.12
C LYS A 132 1.21 -6.43 -9.84
N LEU A 133 2.22 -5.90 -9.17
CA LEU A 133 2.69 -6.40 -7.89
C LEU A 133 1.58 -6.37 -6.84
N LEU A 134 0.87 -5.26 -6.68
CA LEU A 134 -0.23 -5.14 -5.70
C LEU A 134 -1.34 -6.15 -5.95
N ARG A 135 -1.71 -6.38 -7.22
CA ARG A 135 -2.69 -7.41 -7.59
C ARG A 135 -2.23 -8.82 -7.23
N SER A 136 -0.94 -9.16 -7.48
CA SER A 136 -0.41 -10.48 -7.12
C SER A 136 -0.38 -10.67 -5.59
N LEU A 137 0.04 -9.65 -4.84
CA LEU A 137 0.04 -9.70 -3.38
C LEU A 137 -1.38 -9.89 -2.79
N ASN A 138 -2.38 -9.21 -3.33
CA ASN A 138 -3.77 -9.39 -2.93
C ASN A 138 -4.24 -10.82 -3.18
N LYS A 139 -3.99 -11.36 -4.39
CA LYS A 139 -4.45 -12.69 -4.80
C LYS A 139 -3.70 -13.80 -4.06
N ASP A 140 -2.37 -13.74 -4.04
CA ASP A 140 -1.51 -14.85 -3.60
C ASP A 140 -1.38 -14.90 -2.07
N LYS A 141 -1.29 -13.73 -1.43
CA LYS A 141 -1.16 -13.61 0.03
C LYS A 141 -2.48 -13.34 0.76
N ARG A 142 -3.60 -13.20 0.01
CA ARG A 142 -4.91 -12.79 0.56
C ARG A 142 -4.83 -11.51 1.39
N LEU A 143 -3.90 -10.62 1.00
CA LEU A 143 -3.65 -9.36 1.67
C LEU A 143 -4.77 -8.38 1.31
N THR A 144 -5.43 -7.81 2.30
CA THR A 144 -6.35 -6.70 2.06
C THR A 144 -5.55 -5.45 1.73
N ILE A 145 -5.90 -4.77 0.64
CA ILE A 145 -5.21 -3.56 0.20
C ILE A 145 -6.18 -2.39 0.18
N VAL A 146 -5.80 -1.29 0.83
CA VAL A 146 -6.44 0.02 0.71
C VAL A 146 -5.51 0.91 -0.11
N LEU A 147 -5.95 1.27 -1.31
CA LEU A 147 -5.22 2.14 -2.22
C LEU A 147 -5.87 3.53 -2.22
N ILE A 148 -5.12 4.55 -1.86
CA ILE A 148 -5.51 5.95 -1.97
C ILE A 148 -4.84 6.50 -3.23
N SER A 149 -5.63 7.06 -4.13
CA SER A 149 -5.14 7.66 -5.37
C SER A 149 -6.10 8.72 -5.89
N HIS A 150 -5.57 9.71 -6.58
CA HIS A 150 -6.35 10.68 -7.35
C HIS A 150 -6.49 10.26 -8.83
N ASP A 151 -5.75 9.27 -9.30
CA ASP A 151 -5.84 8.74 -10.68
C ASP A 151 -6.92 7.65 -10.76
N LEU A 152 -8.08 8.02 -11.31
CA LEU A 152 -9.22 7.11 -11.47
C LEU A 152 -8.92 5.91 -12.35
N ARG A 153 -8.05 6.03 -13.36
CA ARG A 153 -7.69 4.91 -14.26
C ARG A 153 -7.01 3.81 -13.48
N ILE A 154 -6.07 4.19 -12.60
CA ILE A 154 -5.38 3.26 -11.71
C ILE A 154 -6.40 2.56 -10.80
N VAL A 155 -7.31 3.33 -10.21
CA VAL A 155 -8.34 2.80 -9.31
C VAL A 155 -9.25 1.83 -10.05
N MET A 156 -9.80 2.25 -11.20
CA MET A 156 -10.73 1.44 -12.01
C MET A 156 -10.13 0.10 -12.43
N GLU A 157 -8.85 0.08 -12.76
CA GLU A 157 -8.15 -1.14 -13.16
C GLU A 157 -7.71 -2.03 -12.00
N THR A 158 -7.63 -1.50 -10.77
CA THR A 158 -6.88 -2.17 -9.71
C THR A 158 -7.76 -2.68 -8.57
N VAL A 159 -8.89 -2.04 -8.28
CA VAL A 159 -9.65 -2.30 -7.06
C VAL A 159 -10.97 -3.03 -7.30
N ASP A 160 -11.41 -3.82 -6.32
CA ASP A 160 -12.70 -4.51 -6.32
C ASP A 160 -13.84 -3.60 -5.82
N ARG A 161 -13.51 -2.60 -5.00
CA ARG A 161 -14.45 -1.62 -4.45
C ARG A 161 -13.82 -0.23 -4.42
N LEU A 162 -14.63 0.78 -4.74
CA LEU A 162 -14.26 2.18 -4.74
C LEU A 162 -15.06 2.94 -3.67
N ALA A 163 -14.39 3.89 -3.01
CA ALA A 163 -15.03 4.90 -2.18
C ALA A 163 -14.52 6.28 -2.59
N VAL A 164 -15.42 7.21 -2.87
CA VAL A 164 -15.11 8.60 -3.20
C VAL A 164 -15.18 9.44 -1.93
N LEU A 165 -14.01 10.02 -1.58
CA LEU A 165 -13.87 10.90 -0.42
C LEU A 165 -13.95 12.37 -0.86
N TYR A 166 -14.79 13.16 -0.21
CA TYR A 166 -14.89 14.59 -0.44
C TYR A 166 -15.11 15.34 0.87
N LYS A 167 -14.27 16.34 1.14
CA LYS A 167 -14.30 17.14 2.39
C LYS A 167 -14.35 16.30 3.68
N GLY A 168 -13.61 15.16 3.69
CA GLY A 168 -13.56 14.29 4.85
C GLY A 168 -14.69 13.26 4.96
N GLU A 169 -15.66 13.26 4.03
CA GLU A 169 -16.80 12.34 4.02
C GLU A 169 -16.75 11.39 2.82
N ILE A 170 -17.13 10.13 3.05
CA ILE A 170 -17.37 9.18 1.95
C ILE A 170 -18.74 9.50 1.35
N ILE A 171 -18.75 10.13 0.19
CA ILE A 171 -19.96 10.57 -0.48
C ILE A 171 -20.58 9.52 -1.41
N GLU A 172 -19.77 8.58 -1.88
CA GLU A 172 -20.20 7.50 -2.78
C GLU A 172 -19.29 6.29 -2.60
N SER A 173 -19.84 5.07 -2.61
CA SER A 173 -19.04 3.84 -2.55
C SER A 173 -19.75 2.69 -3.22
N GLY A 174 -18.97 1.78 -3.85
CA GLY A 174 -19.54 0.62 -4.54
C GLY A 174 -18.57 -0.05 -5.49
N ASN A 175 -19.15 -0.74 -6.50
CA ASN A 175 -18.36 -1.31 -7.58
C ASN A 175 -17.79 -0.18 -8.47
N PRO A 176 -16.50 -0.21 -8.82
CA PRO A 176 -15.85 0.83 -9.61
C PRO A 176 -16.60 1.13 -10.93
N ASN A 177 -16.95 0.10 -11.70
CA ASN A 177 -17.65 0.27 -12.99
C ASN A 177 -19.02 0.92 -12.81
N THR A 178 -19.73 0.61 -11.74
CA THR A 178 -21.05 1.22 -11.46
C THR A 178 -20.91 2.70 -11.15
N ILE A 179 -19.93 3.08 -10.31
CA ILE A 179 -19.66 4.47 -9.95
C ILE A 179 -19.18 5.26 -11.16
N TYR A 180 -18.30 4.68 -11.98
CA TYR A 180 -17.77 5.34 -13.16
C TYR A 180 -18.85 5.60 -14.23
N ASN A 181 -19.67 4.59 -14.55
CA ASN A 181 -20.68 4.70 -15.61
C ASN A 181 -21.96 5.42 -15.16
N ASN A 182 -22.29 5.39 -13.86
CA ASN A 182 -23.51 6.00 -13.33
C ASN A 182 -23.28 6.70 -11.99
N PRO A 183 -22.39 7.74 -11.95
CA PRO A 183 -22.09 8.48 -10.74
C PRO A 183 -23.34 9.24 -10.25
N GLN A 184 -23.66 9.11 -8.97
CA GLN A 184 -24.84 9.73 -8.36
C GLN A 184 -24.53 11.13 -7.83
N ARG A 185 -23.29 11.37 -7.37
CA ARG A 185 -22.90 12.62 -6.73
C ARG A 185 -22.26 13.59 -7.73
N SER A 186 -22.56 14.89 -7.57
CA SER A 186 -22.02 15.94 -8.44
C SER A 186 -20.51 15.99 -8.46
N TYR A 187 -19.87 15.81 -7.29
CA TYR A 187 -18.42 15.77 -7.19
C TYR A 187 -17.83 14.57 -7.95
N THR A 188 -18.41 13.38 -7.80
CA THR A 188 -17.97 12.18 -8.56
C THR A 188 -18.08 12.41 -10.06
N LYS A 189 -19.16 13.05 -10.51
CA LYS A 189 -19.33 13.42 -11.93
C LYS A 189 -18.26 14.38 -12.42
N SER A 190 -17.90 15.37 -11.61
CA SER A 190 -16.84 16.33 -11.97
C SER A 190 -15.45 15.67 -11.96
N LEU A 191 -15.19 14.78 -11.01
CA LEU A 191 -13.94 14.02 -10.93
C LEU A 191 -13.71 13.16 -12.18
N ILE A 192 -14.74 12.43 -12.62
CA ILE A 192 -14.67 11.59 -13.84
C ILE A 192 -14.48 12.45 -15.09
N ARG A 193 -15.15 13.61 -15.18
CA ARG A 193 -15.00 14.52 -16.35
C ARG A 193 -13.61 15.11 -16.45
N SER A 194 -13.00 15.51 -15.33
CA SER A 194 -11.66 16.07 -15.32
C SER A 194 -10.59 15.08 -15.80
N GLU A 195 -10.80 13.78 -15.61
CA GLU A 195 -9.93 12.74 -16.17
C GLU A 195 -10.02 12.67 -17.70
N HIS A 196 -11.22 12.78 -18.26
CA HIS A 196 -11.41 12.77 -19.72
C HIS A 196 -10.82 14.01 -20.41
N ASP A 197 -10.79 15.16 -19.73
CA ASP A 197 -10.24 16.39 -20.29
C ASP A 197 -8.70 16.39 -20.30
N ASN A 198 -8.07 15.62 -19.41
CA ASN A 198 -6.61 15.43 -19.37
C ASN A 198 -6.08 14.43 -20.42
N GLU A 199 -6.95 13.74 -21.15
CA GLU A 199 -6.61 12.79 -22.23
C GLU A 199 -6.54 13.43 -23.62
N LYS A 200 -6.83 14.72 -23.76
CA LYS A 200 -6.73 15.48 -25.01
C LYS A 200 -5.50 16.37 -25.04
#